data_22280ddcf886a186681fb99b7c930d4a
#
_entry.id   22280ddcf886a186681fb99b7c930d4a
#
_cell.length_a   1.000
_cell.length_b   1.000
_cell.length_c   1.000
_cell.angle_alpha   90.00
_cell.angle_beta   90.00
_cell.angle_gamma   90.00
#
_symmetry.space_group_name_H-M   'P 1'
#
loop_
_entity.id
_entity.type
_entity.pdbx_description
1 polymer ?
#
loop_
_entity_poly.entity_id
_entity_poly.type
_entity_poly.pdbx_seq_one_letter_code
_entity_poly.pdbx_strand_id
1 'polypeptide(L)'
;MQIRPGSMYPLGASYDGAGVNFALYSQVAQKVELCLFDEDDAETRVEMTEQNSYVWHNYIPGLQPGQRYGYRVYGPYDPANGLRCNPNKLL
;
A
#
# COMPACT_ATOMS: atom_id res chain seq x y z
N MET A 1 -8.75 -0.08 -12.07
CA MET A 1 -7.42 -0.58 -11.61
C MET A 1 -7.58 -2.02 -11.14
N GLN A 2 -6.74 -2.89 -11.64
CA GLN A 2 -6.72 -4.27 -11.17
C GLN A 2 -5.90 -4.39 -9.90
N ILE A 3 -6.34 -5.27 -9.00
CA ILE A 3 -5.63 -5.55 -7.76
C ILE A 3 -5.53 -7.06 -7.63
N ARG A 4 -4.31 -7.56 -7.47
CA ARG A 4 -4.04 -8.98 -7.30
C ARG A 4 -3.56 -9.25 -5.88
N PRO A 5 -3.65 -10.50 -5.39
CA PRO A 5 -3.19 -10.80 -4.03
C PRO A 5 -1.73 -10.46 -3.77
N GLY A 6 -0.86 -10.70 -4.74
CA GLY A 6 0.55 -10.40 -4.57
C GLY A 6 1.26 -11.36 -3.62
N SER A 7 2.37 -10.90 -3.07
CA SER A 7 3.24 -11.67 -2.21
C SER A 7 3.51 -10.93 -0.91
N MET A 8 3.63 -11.67 0.20
CA MET A 8 3.96 -11.08 1.49
C MET A 8 5.43 -10.69 1.61
N TYR A 9 6.27 -11.14 0.71
CA TYR A 9 7.69 -10.80 0.69
C TYR A 9 8.10 -10.37 -0.72
N PRO A 10 9.09 -9.48 -0.82
CA PRO A 10 9.71 -8.72 0.27
C PRO A 10 8.78 -7.62 0.79
N LEU A 11 9.03 -7.16 2.00
CA LEU A 11 8.28 -6.03 2.56
C LEU A 11 8.62 -4.76 1.78
N GLY A 12 7.65 -3.83 1.79
CA GLY A 12 7.78 -2.58 1.05
C GLY A 12 7.20 -2.69 -0.34
N ALA A 13 7.71 -1.87 -1.25
CA ALA A 13 7.25 -1.84 -2.63
C ALA A 13 8.31 -2.46 -3.54
N SER A 14 7.89 -3.44 -4.35
CA SER A 14 8.80 -4.16 -5.25
C SER A 14 8.27 -4.12 -6.67
N TYR A 15 9.04 -3.50 -7.55
CA TYR A 15 8.71 -3.39 -8.97
C TYR A 15 9.31 -4.56 -9.74
N ASP A 16 8.48 -5.22 -10.55
CA ASP A 16 8.92 -6.42 -11.29
C ASP A 16 8.92 -6.24 -12.81
N GLY A 17 8.76 -5.03 -13.29
CA GLY A 17 8.69 -4.75 -14.72
C GLY A 17 7.27 -4.68 -15.27
N ALA A 18 6.31 -5.26 -14.59
CA ALA A 18 4.91 -5.26 -15.02
C ALA A 18 4.00 -4.52 -14.03
N GLY A 19 4.43 -4.37 -12.80
CA GLY A 19 3.67 -3.70 -11.76
C GLY A 19 4.44 -3.70 -10.46
N VAL A 20 3.76 -3.39 -9.36
CA VAL A 20 4.40 -3.25 -8.05
C VAL A 20 3.68 -4.11 -7.02
N ASN A 21 4.45 -4.87 -6.27
CA ASN A 21 3.96 -5.60 -5.11
C ASN A 21 4.17 -4.77 -3.86
N PHE A 22 3.09 -4.50 -3.13
CA PHE A 22 3.14 -3.77 -1.87
C PHE A 22 2.92 -4.75 -0.73
N ALA A 23 3.80 -4.71 0.27
CA ALA A 23 3.68 -5.54 1.45
C ALA A 23 4.02 -4.71 2.68
N LEU A 24 3.09 -4.66 3.64
CA LEU A 24 3.21 -3.86 4.85
C LEU A 24 2.95 -4.74 6.06
N TYR A 25 3.91 -4.76 6.99
CA TYR A 25 3.74 -5.48 8.26
C TYR A 25 3.04 -4.58 9.27
N SER A 26 1.96 -5.10 9.88
CA SER A 26 1.29 -4.40 10.97
C SER A 26 0.53 -5.42 11.83
N GLN A 27 0.85 -5.46 13.11
CA GLN A 27 0.18 -6.35 14.05
C GLN A 27 -1.17 -5.81 14.51
N VAL A 28 -1.38 -4.50 14.42
CA VAL A 28 -2.54 -3.87 15.04
C VAL A 28 -3.56 -3.36 14.02
N ALA A 29 -3.21 -3.36 12.74
CA ALA A 29 -4.10 -2.84 11.73
C ALA A 29 -5.34 -3.71 11.57
N GLN A 30 -6.50 -3.08 11.56
CA GLN A 30 -7.75 -3.75 11.20
C GLN A 30 -8.09 -3.53 9.74
N LYS A 31 -7.53 -2.49 9.14
CA LYS A 31 -7.73 -2.13 7.76
C LYS A 31 -6.52 -1.34 7.29
N VAL A 32 -6.10 -1.58 6.05
CA VAL A 32 -5.02 -0.81 5.44
C VAL A 32 -5.47 -0.36 4.07
N GLU A 33 -5.28 0.94 3.79
CA GLU A 33 -5.48 1.49 2.46
C GLU A 33 -4.15 1.93 1.90
N LEU A 34 -3.87 1.53 0.66
CA LEU A 34 -2.73 2.00 -0.09
C LEU A 34 -3.13 3.26 -0.82
N CYS A 35 -2.36 4.32 -0.66
CA CYS A 35 -2.62 5.59 -1.33
C CYS A 35 -1.59 5.78 -2.44
N LEU A 36 -2.07 6.01 -3.64
CA LEU A 36 -1.22 6.25 -4.81
C LEU A 36 -1.42 7.69 -5.25
N PHE A 37 -0.31 8.39 -5.51
CA PHE A 37 -0.34 9.80 -5.88
C PHE A 37 0.18 9.96 -7.30
N ASP A 38 -0.52 10.76 -8.10
CA ASP A 38 -0.08 11.08 -9.44
C ASP A 38 0.78 12.37 -9.46
N GLU A 39 1.09 12.86 -10.66
CA GLU A 39 1.94 14.05 -10.81
C GLU A 39 1.31 15.30 -10.20
N ASP A 40 -0.01 15.34 -10.13
CA ASP A 40 -0.76 16.46 -9.57
C ASP A 40 -1.10 16.25 -8.09
N ASP A 41 -0.51 15.22 -7.48
CA ASP A 41 -0.79 14.82 -6.10
C ASP A 41 -2.24 14.37 -5.87
N ALA A 42 -2.94 13.97 -6.92
CA ALA A 42 -4.24 13.37 -6.78
C ALA A 42 -4.11 11.97 -6.18
N GLU A 43 -4.90 11.70 -5.15
CA GLU A 43 -4.81 10.48 -4.38
C GLU A 43 -5.82 9.45 -4.90
N THR A 44 -5.34 8.24 -5.17
CA THR A 44 -6.18 7.08 -5.42
C THR A 44 -6.01 6.11 -4.26
N ARG A 45 -7.10 5.75 -3.60
CA ARG A 45 -7.06 4.84 -2.46
C ARG A 45 -7.44 3.44 -2.90
N VAL A 46 -6.64 2.49 -2.45
CA VAL A 46 -6.85 1.07 -2.75
C VAL A 46 -6.89 0.33 -1.41
N GLU A 47 -8.03 -0.27 -1.10
CA GLU A 47 -8.12 -1.07 0.12
C GLU A 47 -7.33 -2.36 -0.07
N MET A 48 -6.40 -2.64 0.84
CA MET A 48 -5.63 -3.87 0.79
C MET A 48 -6.49 -5.02 1.32
N THR A 49 -6.57 -6.08 0.52
CA THR A 49 -7.52 -7.18 0.78
C THR A 49 -6.85 -8.44 1.29
N GLU A 50 -5.55 -8.60 1.07
CA GLU A 50 -4.84 -9.82 1.45
C GLU A 50 -4.00 -9.59 2.69
N GLN A 51 -4.08 -10.52 3.62
CA GLN A 51 -3.30 -10.47 4.85
C GLN A 51 -2.84 -11.86 5.23
N ASN A 52 -1.52 -12.01 5.47
CA ASN A 52 -0.92 -13.24 5.95
C ASN A 52 0.09 -12.91 7.05
N SER A 53 -0.07 -13.54 8.22
CA SER A 53 0.89 -13.39 9.33
C SER A 53 1.20 -11.93 9.64
N TYR A 54 0.17 -11.10 9.71
CA TYR A 54 0.27 -9.66 9.95
C TYR A 54 0.90 -8.86 8.79
N VAL A 55 1.11 -9.47 7.63
CA VAL A 55 1.57 -8.75 6.46
C VAL A 55 0.38 -8.52 5.53
N TRP A 56 0.10 -7.25 5.26
CA TRP A 56 -0.90 -6.84 4.29
C TRP A 56 -0.21 -6.73 2.94
N HIS A 57 -0.73 -7.40 1.92
CA HIS A 57 -0.07 -7.39 0.62
C HIS A 57 -1.07 -7.38 -0.52
N ASN A 58 -0.70 -6.68 -1.58
CA ASN A 58 -1.41 -6.73 -2.85
C ASN A 58 -0.42 -6.37 -3.96
N TYR A 59 -0.72 -6.85 -5.16
CA TYR A 59 0.05 -6.55 -6.36
C TYR A 59 -0.81 -5.70 -7.28
N ILE A 60 -0.26 -4.59 -7.77
CA ILE A 60 -0.97 -3.70 -8.67
C ILE A 60 -0.24 -3.65 -10.00
N PRO A 61 -0.77 -4.29 -11.06
CA PRO A 61 -0.14 -4.26 -12.36
C PRO A 61 -0.25 -2.88 -12.99
N GLY A 62 0.72 -2.54 -13.84
CA GLY A 62 0.68 -1.31 -14.60
C GLY A 62 1.34 -0.10 -13.96
N LEU A 63 1.74 -0.20 -12.69
CA LEU A 63 2.46 0.90 -12.05
C LEU A 63 3.90 0.96 -12.54
N GLN A 64 4.44 2.17 -12.56
CA GLN A 64 5.79 2.45 -13.04
C GLN A 64 6.74 2.67 -11.88
N PRO A 65 8.07 2.50 -12.08
CA PRO A 65 9.05 2.90 -11.07
C PRO A 65 8.90 4.40 -10.78
N GLY A 66 9.13 4.78 -9.53
CA GLY A 66 8.98 6.17 -9.12
C GLY A 66 7.57 6.55 -8.70
N GLN A 67 6.64 5.62 -8.70
CA GLN A 67 5.28 5.87 -8.23
C GLN A 67 5.30 6.28 -6.76
N ARG A 68 4.75 7.46 -6.45
CA ARG A 68 4.62 7.92 -5.07
C ARG A 68 3.45 7.21 -4.40
N TYR A 69 3.65 6.80 -3.16
CA TYR A 69 2.63 6.07 -2.43
C TYR A 69 2.74 6.32 -0.92
N GLY A 70 1.70 5.96 -0.21
CA GLY A 70 1.69 5.93 1.24
C GLY A 70 0.62 4.96 1.71
N TYR A 71 0.49 4.82 3.01
CA TYR A 71 -0.49 3.93 3.60
C TYR A 71 -1.35 4.69 4.60
N ARG A 72 -2.65 4.33 4.64
CA ARG A 72 -3.53 4.68 5.75
C ARG A 72 -3.81 3.40 6.52
N VAL A 73 -3.44 3.41 7.79
CA VAL A 73 -3.58 2.24 8.65
C VAL A 73 -4.63 2.53 9.70
N TYR A 74 -5.64 1.68 9.79
CA TYR A 74 -6.73 1.82 10.75
C TYR A 74 -6.56 0.77 11.83
N GLY A 75 -6.46 1.22 13.08
CA GLY A 75 -6.31 0.33 14.22
C GLY A 75 -7.32 0.65 15.29
N PRO A 76 -7.44 -0.23 16.31
CA PRO A 76 -8.47 -0.07 17.34
C PRO A 76 -8.22 1.08 18.31
N TYR A 77 -6.97 1.55 18.44
CA TYR A 77 -6.61 2.46 19.51
C TYR A 77 -6.23 3.85 19.06
N ASP A 78 -5.99 4.07 17.77
CA ASP A 78 -5.46 5.33 17.32
C ASP A 78 -5.89 5.68 15.91
N PRO A 79 -7.16 5.95 15.70
CA PRO A 79 -7.64 6.26 14.36
C PRO A 79 -7.04 7.55 13.80
N ALA A 80 -6.71 8.51 14.66
CA ALA A 80 -6.17 9.76 14.17
C ALA A 80 -4.78 9.59 13.55
N ASN A 81 -3.92 8.80 14.19
CA ASN A 81 -2.59 8.54 13.67
C ASN A 81 -2.59 7.51 12.56
N GLY A 82 -3.60 6.65 12.51
CA GLY A 82 -3.73 5.66 11.46
C GLY A 82 -4.10 6.23 10.11
N LEU A 83 -4.49 7.49 10.04
CA LEU A 83 -5.03 8.09 8.81
C LEU A 83 -3.99 8.90 8.04
N ARG A 84 -2.74 8.49 8.04
CA ARG A 84 -1.68 9.23 7.37
C ARG A 84 -1.24 8.57 6.09
N CYS A 85 -1.20 9.35 5.01
CA CYS A 85 -0.52 8.98 3.78
C CYS A 85 0.59 9.99 3.52
N ASN A 86 1.76 9.50 3.18
CA ASN A 86 2.91 10.37 2.90
C ASN A 86 3.14 10.46 1.40
N PRO A 87 2.78 11.60 0.75
CA PRO A 87 2.94 11.73 -0.70
C PRO A 87 4.40 11.84 -1.15
N ASN A 88 5.32 12.02 -0.22
CA ASN A 88 6.75 12.11 -0.54
C ASN A 88 7.45 10.76 -0.54
N LYS A 89 6.75 9.69 -0.19
CA LYS A 89 7.35 8.36 -0.19
C LYS A 89 7.38 7.83 -1.62
N LEU A 90 8.56 7.41 -2.06
CA LEU A 90 8.78 6.95 -3.44
C LEU A 90 9.15 5.47 -3.45
N LEU A 91 8.85 4.84 -4.56
CA LEU A 91 9.31 3.49 -4.84
C LEU A 91 10.82 3.43 -5.01
#